data_4939d2608afae48b342f688e8c7a54a3
#
_entry.id   4939d2608afae48b342f688e8c7a54a3
#
_cell.length_a   1.000
_cell.length_b   1.000
_cell.length_c   1.000
_cell.angle_alpha   90.00
_cell.angle_beta   90.00
_cell.angle_gamma   90.00
#
_symmetry.space_group_name_H-M   'P 1'
#
loop_
_entity.id
_entity.type
_entity.pdbx_description
1 polymer ?
#
loop_
_entity_poly.entity_id
_entity_poly.type
_entity_poly.pdbx_seq_one_letter_code
_entity_poly.pdbx_strand_id
1 'polypeptide(L)'
;MKILSAIIVSALCATTAIAGGLPTREGTCVWTKISRIEHRLQSGENGPFVLGSGSAVVFANGGYQVSYDEVEAVHHSRVGDTVLMCLILIPRGCPPGDARGRWYTTTDKRTMESWTMPDAEHSCGGA
;
A
#
# COMPACT_ATOMS: atom_id res chain seq x y z
N MET A 1 12.54 23.25 -56.84
CA MET A 1 12.86 22.25 -55.79
C MET A 1 12.08 22.56 -54.54
N LYS A 2 11.00 21.79 -54.25
CA LYS A 2 10.17 21.98 -53.06
C LYS A 2 10.69 21.03 -52.00
N ILE A 3 11.19 21.58 -50.90
CA ILE A 3 11.61 20.79 -49.72
C ILE A 3 10.38 20.59 -48.86
N LEU A 4 9.86 19.34 -48.78
CA LEU A 4 8.83 18.97 -47.82
C LEU A 4 9.52 18.76 -46.47
N SER A 5 9.29 19.66 -45.52
CA SER A 5 9.64 19.44 -44.10
C SER A 5 8.60 18.52 -43.48
N ALA A 6 8.98 17.30 -43.18
CA ALA A 6 8.19 16.39 -42.40
C ALA A 6 8.27 16.78 -40.91
N ILE A 7 7.15 17.22 -40.35
CA ILE A 7 7.01 17.47 -38.92
C ILE A 7 6.73 16.13 -38.24
N ILE A 8 7.71 15.60 -37.50
CA ILE A 8 7.53 14.44 -36.65
C ILE A 8 6.84 14.92 -35.36
N VAL A 9 5.56 14.64 -35.23
CA VAL A 9 4.83 14.83 -33.97
C VAL A 9 5.11 13.64 -33.08
N SER A 10 6.02 13.81 -32.14
CA SER A 10 6.23 12.83 -31.05
C SER A 10 5.05 12.90 -30.09
N ALA A 11 4.16 11.92 -30.14
CA ALA A 11 3.12 11.74 -29.13
C ALA A 11 3.76 11.29 -27.81
N LEU A 12 3.91 12.21 -26.85
CA LEU A 12 4.20 11.87 -25.48
C LEU A 12 2.97 11.12 -24.91
N CYS A 13 3.06 9.80 -24.76
CA CYS A 13 2.13 9.06 -23.92
C CYS A 13 2.39 9.46 -22.47
N ALA A 14 1.67 10.45 -21.98
CA ALA A 14 1.59 10.72 -20.55
C ALA A 14 0.79 9.58 -19.92
N THR A 15 1.48 8.62 -19.30
CA THR A 15 0.84 7.67 -18.39
C THR A 15 0.40 8.46 -17.17
N THR A 16 -0.86 8.85 -17.13
CA THR A 16 -1.49 9.37 -15.94
C THR A 16 -1.53 8.25 -14.92
N ALA A 17 -0.65 8.31 -13.90
CA ALA A 17 -0.81 7.50 -12.70
C ALA A 17 -2.11 7.95 -12.04
N ILE A 18 -3.17 7.17 -12.21
CA ILE A 18 -4.46 7.41 -11.57
C ILE A 18 -4.21 7.17 -10.07
N ALA A 19 -4.39 8.22 -9.25
CA ALA A 19 -4.55 8.08 -7.81
C ALA A 19 -5.86 7.30 -7.60
N GLY A 20 -5.79 5.98 -7.74
CA GLY A 20 -6.90 5.05 -7.70
C GLY A 20 -7.02 4.39 -6.35
N GLY A 21 -8.08 3.60 -6.16
CA GLY A 21 -8.29 2.74 -5.01
C GLY A 21 -7.18 1.70 -4.84
N LEU A 22 -7.50 0.64 -4.12
CA LEU A 22 -6.55 -0.47 -3.90
C LEU A 22 -6.26 -1.22 -5.21
N PRO A 23 -5.03 -1.74 -5.40
CA PRO A 23 -4.76 -2.64 -6.50
C PRO A 23 -5.59 -3.93 -6.32
N THR A 24 -6.17 -4.43 -7.40
CA THR A 24 -7.11 -5.56 -7.38
C THR A 24 -6.57 -6.83 -8.00
N ARG A 25 -5.42 -6.75 -8.67
CA ARG A 25 -4.74 -7.88 -9.31
C ARG A 25 -3.32 -8.02 -8.79
N GLU A 26 -2.90 -9.25 -8.56
CA GLU A 26 -1.50 -9.54 -8.23
C GLU A 26 -0.55 -8.96 -9.28
N GLY A 27 0.56 -8.37 -8.82
CA GLY A 27 1.55 -7.73 -9.66
C GLY A 27 1.19 -6.29 -10.08
N THR A 28 0.08 -5.73 -9.62
CA THR A 28 -0.29 -4.33 -9.90
C THR A 28 -0.03 -3.42 -8.73
N CYS A 29 0.30 -2.17 -9.02
CA CYS A 29 0.66 -1.15 -8.03
C CYS A 29 -0.17 0.11 -8.22
N VAL A 30 -0.39 0.82 -7.13
CA VAL A 30 -0.99 2.16 -7.11
C VAL A 30 -0.16 3.10 -6.25
N TRP A 31 -0.18 4.37 -6.58
CA TRP A 31 0.34 5.42 -5.72
C TRP A 31 -0.73 5.86 -4.73
N THR A 32 -0.34 5.99 -3.46
CA THR A 32 -1.20 6.53 -2.41
C THR A 32 -0.35 7.32 -1.41
N LYS A 33 -0.95 7.73 -0.31
CA LYS A 33 -0.26 8.41 0.79
C LYS A 33 -0.54 7.71 2.11
N ILE A 34 0.41 7.78 3.02
CA ILE A 34 0.20 7.35 4.40
C ILE A 34 -0.73 8.35 5.10
N SER A 35 -1.81 7.84 5.66
CA SER A 35 -2.75 8.64 6.45
C SER A 35 -2.55 8.49 7.95
N ARG A 36 -2.14 7.31 8.43
CA ARG A 36 -1.79 7.07 9.83
C ARG A 36 -0.71 6.02 9.96
N ILE A 37 0.15 6.18 10.96
CA ILE A 37 1.14 5.19 11.39
C ILE A 37 0.81 4.86 12.83
N GLU A 38 0.63 3.59 13.13
CA GLU A 38 0.11 3.10 14.40
C GLU A 38 0.92 1.88 14.87
N HIS A 39 0.81 1.56 16.15
CA HIS A 39 1.13 0.21 16.63
C HIS A 39 -0.07 -0.71 16.44
N ARG A 40 0.17 -2.01 16.36
CA ARG A 40 -0.89 -2.98 16.08
C ARG A 40 -2.02 -2.95 17.11
N LEU A 41 -1.68 -2.86 18.39
CA LEU A 41 -2.66 -2.83 19.47
C LEU A 41 -2.80 -1.44 20.08
N GLN A 42 -4.03 -1.14 20.49
CA GLN A 42 -4.40 0.04 21.24
C GLN A 42 -5.13 -0.36 22.53
N SER A 43 -4.87 0.32 23.63
CA SER A 43 -5.52 0.09 24.91
C SER A 43 -6.93 0.72 24.91
N GLY A 44 -7.94 -0.05 24.52
CA GLY A 44 -9.30 0.42 24.35
C GLY A 44 -9.47 1.32 23.12
N GLU A 45 -10.68 1.83 22.93
CA GLU A 45 -11.04 2.54 21.70
C GLU A 45 -10.30 3.86 21.50
N ASN A 46 -9.98 4.57 22.57
CA ASN A 46 -9.31 5.88 22.53
C ASN A 46 -8.06 5.94 23.43
N GLY A 47 -7.54 4.80 23.85
CA GLY A 47 -6.37 4.73 24.73
C GLY A 47 -5.06 4.81 23.96
N PRO A 48 -3.93 4.74 24.68
CA PRO A 48 -2.61 4.75 24.07
C PRO A 48 -2.33 3.47 23.28
N PHE A 49 -1.45 3.56 22.28
CA PHE A 49 -0.94 2.40 21.58
C PHE A 49 -0.02 1.57 22.48
N VAL A 50 -0.04 0.26 22.30
CA VAL A 50 0.83 -0.69 23.01
C VAL A 50 2.13 -0.84 22.25
N LEU A 51 3.20 -0.26 22.79
CA LEU A 51 4.54 -0.36 22.21
C LEU A 51 5.01 -1.83 22.18
N GLY A 52 5.68 -2.21 21.09
CA GLY A 52 6.16 -3.58 20.89
C GLY A 52 5.08 -4.56 20.45
N SER A 53 3.84 -4.12 20.23
CA SER A 53 2.75 -4.98 19.79
C SER A 53 2.74 -5.29 18.29
N GLY A 54 3.58 -4.61 17.52
CA GLY A 54 3.64 -4.67 16.07
C GLY A 54 3.33 -3.33 15.41
N SER A 55 3.43 -3.28 14.09
CA SER A 55 3.22 -2.08 13.29
C SER A 55 1.91 -2.14 12.53
N ALA A 56 1.27 -0.99 12.34
CA ALA A 56 0.13 -0.83 11.47
C ALA A 56 0.20 0.47 10.67
N VAL A 57 -0.27 0.44 9.43
CA VAL A 57 -0.29 1.61 8.54
C VAL A 57 -1.64 1.70 7.87
N VAL A 58 -2.21 2.89 7.86
CA VAL A 58 -3.44 3.21 7.12
C VAL A 58 -3.10 4.16 5.97
N PHE A 59 -3.69 3.92 4.82
CA PHE A 59 -3.43 4.69 3.60
C PHE A 59 -4.65 5.49 3.17
N ALA A 60 -4.41 6.59 2.46
CA ALA A 60 -5.46 7.49 1.99
C ALA A 60 -6.44 6.83 1.01
N ASN A 61 -6.03 5.78 0.31
CA ASN A 61 -6.91 5.00 -0.58
C ASN A 61 -7.78 3.95 0.15
N GLY A 62 -7.80 3.94 1.48
CA GLY A 62 -8.51 2.97 2.29
C GLY A 62 -7.73 1.69 2.59
N GLY A 63 -6.49 1.59 2.12
CA GLY A 63 -5.61 0.48 2.40
C GLY A 63 -5.19 0.42 3.86
N TYR A 64 -4.88 -0.80 4.32
CA TYR A 64 -4.40 -1.09 5.66
C TYR A 64 -3.37 -2.21 5.58
N GLN A 65 -2.31 -2.08 6.35
CA GLN A 65 -1.32 -3.15 6.51
C GLN A 65 -0.96 -3.28 7.99
N VAL A 66 -0.77 -4.51 8.45
CA VAL A 66 -0.49 -4.80 9.85
C VAL A 66 0.50 -5.93 10.00
N SER A 67 1.36 -5.85 11.02
CA SER A 67 2.32 -6.88 11.41
C SER A 67 2.32 -7.07 12.92
N TYR A 68 2.53 -8.31 13.35
CA TYR A 68 2.80 -8.63 14.77
C TYR A 68 4.19 -8.14 15.21
N ASP A 69 5.10 -7.96 14.26
CA ASP A 69 6.44 -7.44 14.52
C ASP A 69 6.49 -5.93 14.31
N GLU A 70 7.37 -5.26 15.06
CA GLU A 70 7.72 -3.88 14.80
C GLU A 70 8.55 -3.79 13.51
N VAL A 71 8.09 -2.99 12.56
CA VAL A 71 8.70 -2.83 11.24
C VAL A 71 9.37 -1.46 11.16
N GLU A 72 10.68 -1.43 11.19
CA GLU A 72 11.46 -0.18 11.22
C GLU A 72 11.15 0.73 10.02
N ALA A 73 11.04 0.17 8.83
CA ALA A 73 10.70 0.94 7.63
C ALA A 73 9.38 1.70 7.76
N VAL A 74 8.40 1.14 8.49
CA VAL A 74 7.14 1.82 8.81
C VAL A 74 7.41 2.98 9.77
N HIS A 75 8.23 2.78 10.80
CA HIS A 75 8.53 3.82 11.79
C HIS A 75 9.41 4.95 11.25
N HIS A 76 10.20 4.69 10.19
CA HIS A 76 10.95 5.71 9.48
C HIS A 76 10.08 6.56 8.54
N SER A 77 8.90 6.08 8.20
CA SER A 77 7.93 6.78 7.36
C SER A 77 7.17 7.84 8.16
N ARG A 78 6.51 8.74 7.44
CA ARG A 78 5.74 9.85 8.02
C ARG A 78 4.35 9.89 7.40
N VAL A 79 3.38 10.34 8.19
CA VAL A 79 2.05 10.69 7.67
C VAL A 79 2.21 11.73 6.55
N GLY A 80 1.55 11.48 5.42
CA GLY A 80 1.65 12.30 4.21
C GLY A 80 2.70 11.84 3.20
N ASP A 81 3.59 10.90 3.55
CA ASP A 81 4.54 10.33 2.60
C ASP A 81 3.81 9.66 1.43
N THR A 82 4.31 9.90 0.23
CA THR A 82 3.86 9.20 -0.98
C THR A 82 4.49 7.82 -1.03
N VAL A 83 3.66 6.81 -1.24
CA VAL A 83 4.08 5.41 -1.29
C VAL A 83 3.56 4.71 -2.54
N LEU A 84 4.31 3.73 -3.02
CA LEU A 84 3.87 2.79 -4.05
C LEU A 84 3.42 1.50 -3.36
N MET A 85 2.14 1.19 -3.47
CA MET A 85 1.54 -0.02 -2.91
C MET A 85 1.29 -1.04 -4.01
N CYS A 86 1.90 -2.21 -3.91
CA CYS A 86 1.79 -3.31 -4.87
C CYS A 86 1.10 -4.51 -4.24
N LEU A 87 0.04 -5.01 -4.85
CA LEU A 87 -0.61 -6.26 -4.44
C LEU A 87 0.24 -7.43 -4.92
N ILE A 88 0.74 -8.25 -4.00
CA ILE A 88 1.63 -9.38 -4.33
C ILE A 88 0.98 -10.74 -4.16
N LEU A 89 -0.03 -10.85 -3.29
CA LEU A 89 -0.70 -12.12 -3.03
C LEU A 89 -2.16 -11.91 -2.65
N ILE A 90 -3.05 -12.60 -3.34
CA ILE A 90 -4.46 -12.75 -2.98
C ILE A 90 -4.63 -14.16 -2.41
N PRO A 91 -5.10 -14.33 -1.17
CA PRO A 91 -5.33 -15.65 -0.60
C PRO A 91 -6.39 -16.42 -1.40
N ARG A 92 -6.19 -17.73 -1.53
CA ARG A 92 -7.08 -18.63 -2.27
C ARG A 92 -7.95 -19.41 -1.31
N GLY A 93 -9.11 -19.88 -1.80
CA GLY A 93 -10.01 -20.69 -1.02
C GLY A 93 -10.72 -19.95 0.11
N CYS A 94 -10.85 -18.64 0.01
CA CYS A 94 -11.55 -17.83 1.00
C CYS A 94 -13.06 -18.10 0.99
N PRO A 95 -13.72 -18.09 2.16
CA PRO A 95 -15.17 -18.09 2.24
C PRO A 95 -15.75 -16.88 1.47
N PRO A 96 -16.96 -17.01 0.87
CA PRO A 96 -17.61 -15.90 0.20
C PRO A 96 -17.72 -14.65 1.10
N GLY A 97 -17.29 -13.49 0.58
CA GLY A 97 -17.32 -12.23 1.31
C GLY A 97 -16.17 -11.98 2.29
N ASP A 98 -15.30 -12.96 2.52
CA ASP A 98 -14.10 -12.79 3.35
C ASP A 98 -12.87 -12.51 2.47
N ALA A 99 -12.47 -11.23 2.38
CA ALA A 99 -11.35 -10.78 1.56
C ALA A 99 -10.06 -10.54 2.36
N ARG A 100 -9.99 -10.96 3.62
CA ARG A 100 -8.83 -10.73 4.50
C ARG A 100 -7.61 -11.53 4.07
N GLY A 101 -6.44 -10.95 4.30
CA GLY A 101 -5.17 -11.66 4.14
C GLY A 101 -4.50 -11.42 2.79
N ARG A 102 -4.84 -10.37 2.07
CA ARG A 102 -4.08 -9.91 0.92
C ARG A 102 -2.76 -9.32 1.38
N TRP A 103 -1.69 -9.64 0.67
CA TRP A 103 -0.36 -9.15 0.98
C TRP A 103 0.04 -8.06 0.01
N TYR A 104 0.60 -7.00 0.55
CA TYR A 104 1.11 -5.88 -0.22
C TYR A 104 2.56 -5.61 0.12
N THR A 105 3.34 -5.24 -0.89
CA THR A 105 4.64 -4.59 -0.70
C THR A 105 4.45 -3.10 -0.94
N THR A 106 4.83 -2.30 0.04
CA THR A 106 4.73 -0.85 -0.02
C THR A 106 6.11 -0.24 0.08
N THR A 107 6.42 0.70 -0.81
CA THR A 107 7.69 1.43 -0.85
C THR A 107 7.44 2.91 -0.61
N ASP A 108 8.09 3.46 0.40
CA ASP A 108 8.04 4.90 0.69
C ASP A 108 9.01 5.64 -0.25
N LYS A 109 8.47 6.58 -1.01
CA LYS A 109 9.25 7.37 -1.98
C LYS A 109 10.29 8.27 -1.32
N ARG A 110 10.01 8.76 -0.10
CA ARG A 110 10.94 9.65 0.63
C ARG A 110 12.11 8.88 1.21
N THR A 111 11.87 7.75 1.87
CA THR A 111 12.91 6.96 2.54
C THR A 111 13.55 5.93 1.63
N MET A 112 12.88 5.55 0.53
CA MET A 112 13.24 4.44 -0.36
C MET A 112 13.29 3.08 0.35
N GLU A 113 12.63 2.97 1.50
CA GLU A 113 12.48 1.73 2.24
C GLU A 113 11.15 1.07 1.89
N SER A 114 11.12 -0.25 1.98
CA SER A 114 9.94 -1.06 1.66
C SER A 114 9.58 -1.99 2.82
N TRP A 115 8.31 -2.36 2.88
CA TRP A 115 7.83 -3.40 3.77
C TRP A 115 6.78 -4.25 3.07
N THR A 116 6.63 -5.48 3.53
CA THR A 116 5.64 -6.42 3.01
C THR A 116 4.83 -6.94 4.17
N MET A 117 3.53 -6.64 4.16
CA MET A 117 2.62 -6.96 5.27
C MET A 117 1.23 -7.27 4.70
N PRO A 118 0.44 -8.11 5.41
CA PRO A 118 -0.95 -8.35 5.03
C PRO A 118 -1.88 -7.19 5.42
N ASP A 119 -3.07 -7.22 4.89
CA ASP A 119 -4.14 -6.24 5.18
C ASP A 119 -5.01 -6.60 6.40
N ALA A 120 -4.69 -7.68 7.07
CA ALA A 120 -5.40 -8.13 8.27
C ALA A 120 -4.49 -8.97 9.16
N GLU A 121 -4.80 -9.03 10.44
CA GLU A 121 -4.07 -9.85 11.41
C GLU A 121 -4.23 -11.35 11.17
N HIS A 122 -5.32 -11.76 10.53
CA HIS A 122 -5.64 -13.15 10.19
C HIS A 122 -5.99 -13.28 8.71
N SER A 123 -5.64 -14.42 8.14
CA SER A 123 -6.05 -14.75 6.77
C SER A 123 -7.55 -15.05 6.69
N CYS A 124 -8.10 -15.00 5.47
CA CYS A 124 -9.49 -15.42 5.23
C CYS A 124 -9.74 -16.85 5.75
N GLY A 125 -10.95 -17.09 6.28
CA GLY A 125 -11.32 -18.37 6.89
C GLY A 125 -10.68 -18.66 8.24
N GLY A 126 -9.82 -17.76 8.73
CA GLY A 126 -9.22 -17.84 10.06
C GLY A 126 -10.07 -17.18 11.14
N ALA A 127 -9.67 -17.39 12.37
CA ALA A 127 -10.31 -16.76 13.53
C ALA A 127 -9.97 -15.28 13.61
#